data_8e9ca933b7c4c2e4c034780f62326967
#
_entry.id   8e9ca933b7c4c2e4c034780f62326967
#
_cell.length_a   1.000
_cell.length_b   1.000
_cell.length_c   1.000
_cell.angle_alpha   90.00
_cell.angle_beta   90.00
_cell.angle_gamma   90.00
#
_symmetry.space_group_name_H-M   'P 1'
#
loop_
_entity.id
_entity.type
_entity.pdbx_description
1 polymer ?
#
loop_
_entity_poly.entity_id
_entity_poly.type
_entity_poly.pdbx_seq_one_letter_code
_entity_poly.pdbx_strand_id
1 'polypeptide(L)'
;IALADNPTISAANKEIQLKKVANREAWQSLLPTLEGQLSLSHSIKVAEITTSMGKFKMGTDGTTTANGGLTLALPVFAPAIYKNISLTKDDILLAQEAARGSKLSLVKEVTKAYFGVLLSKHGVNVMQKAYDVAAEKFRVIDSNYQVGKASEYDQLSASVQMRSMNSSLISTKAGLKMAFFQLKVLMGITEDVNINVLDDLVNYSGNLAVEDLFTLNMELDNNSSLRQLNYNEKLLNDTRSILKTNLMPTIALQLTGQYQSMSNPNWNIFKYDYSPSSTFAIAVTIPIFRASNFTKLKSNKLQISKLQDTRQNTLNQLRMAVASYRSNMYSTIDQIQSNKLAIEQAQKAVDIAAMRYEVGNGTVLELNQSQTAFIQSELTYSQSLYDYLANKADLDYTLGRETYIK
;
A
#
# COMPACT_ATOMS: atom_id res chain seq x y z
N ILE A 1 -14.13 8.67 -7.27
CA ILE A 1 -13.89 7.52 -8.16
C ILE A 1 -12.73 6.69 -7.58
N ALA A 2 -11.49 7.12 -7.59
CA ALA A 2 -10.33 6.32 -7.18
C ALA A 2 -10.47 5.67 -5.78
N LEU A 3 -11.03 6.35 -4.79
CA LEU A 3 -11.23 5.80 -3.45
C LEU A 3 -12.37 4.77 -3.37
N ALA A 4 -13.30 4.77 -4.33
CA ALA A 4 -14.43 3.83 -4.37
C ALA A 4 -14.06 2.54 -5.14
N ASP A 5 -13.40 2.67 -6.28
CA ASP A 5 -13.30 1.61 -7.27
C ASP A 5 -11.90 0.99 -7.37
N ASN A 6 -10.88 1.58 -6.69
CA ASN A 6 -9.53 1.05 -6.76
C ASN A 6 -9.39 -0.30 -6.03
N PRO A 7 -8.86 -1.36 -6.69
CA PRO A 7 -8.69 -2.69 -6.10
C PRO A 7 -7.85 -2.71 -4.83
N THR A 8 -6.84 -1.82 -4.69
CA THR A 8 -6.00 -1.72 -3.50
C THR A 8 -6.82 -1.30 -2.27
N ILE A 9 -7.75 -0.35 -2.43
CA ILE A 9 -8.64 0.08 -1.35
C ILE A 9 -9.65 -1.02 -1.02
N SER A 10 -10.20 -1.69 -2.03
CA SER A 10 -11.08 -2.85 -1.84
C SER A 10 -10.38 -3.96 -1.04
N ALA A 11 -9.13 -4.29 -1.39
CA ALA A 11 -8.32 -5.27 -0.66
C ALA A 11 -8.08 -4.85 0.80
N ALA A 12 -7.72 -3.58 1.04
CA ALA A 12 -7.53 -3.07 2.40
C ALA A 12 -8.81 -3.12 3.25
N ASN A 13 -9.97 -2.83 2.65
CA ASN A 13 -11.26 -2.96 3.33
C ASN A 13 -11.63 -4.42 3.63
N LYS A 14 -11.30 -5.37 2.74
CA LYS A 14 -11.46 -6.81 2.99
C LYS A 14 -10.56 -7.31 4.12
N GLU A 15 -9.33 -6.78 4.22
CA GLU A 15 -8.43 -7.11 5.33
C GLU A 15 -9.04 -6.69 6.68
N ILE A 16 -9.67 -5.52 6.78
CA ILE A 16 -10.39 -5.12 7.99
C ILE A 16 -11.53 -6.12 8.30
N GLN A 17 -12.25 -6.59 7.28
CA GLN A 17 -13.30 -7.58 7.48
C GLN A 17 -12.74 -8.93 7.97
N LEU A 18 -11.60 -9.38 7.40
CA LEU A 18 -10.89 -10.58 7.85
C LEU A 18 -10.51 -10.48 9.33
N LYS A 19 -9.97 -9.34 9.78
CA LYS A 19 -9.63 -9.11 11.18
C LYS A 19 -10.87 -9.10 12.10
N LYS A 20 -12.00 -8.57 11.62
CA LYS A 20 -13.28 -8.63 12.35
C LYS A 20 -13.79 -10.07 12.48
N VAL A 21 -13.62 -10.91 11.45
CA VAL A 21 -13.95 -12.33 11.50
C VAL A 21 -13.04 -13.06 12.49
N ALA A 22 -11.72 -12.80 12.46
CA ALA A 22 -10.76 -13.36 13.42
C ALA A 22 -11.08 -12.96 14.88
N ASN A 23 -11.53 -11.72 15.11
CA ASN A 23 -12.00 -11.32 16.45
C ASN A 23 -13.27 -12.08 16.87
N ARG A 24 -14.21 -12.32 15.96
CA ARG A 24 -15.39 -13.16 16.22
C ARG A 24 -14.99 -14.60 16.54
N GLU A 25 -14.04 -15.17 15.81
CA GLU A 25 -13.48 -16.50 16.08
C GLU A 25 -12.85 -16.57 17.47
N ALA A 26 -12.09 -15.52 17.87
CA ALA A 26 -11.54 -15.44 19.23
C ALA A 26 -12.63 -15.46 20.32
N TRP A 27 -13.77 -14.78 20.09
CA TRP A 27 -14.93 -14.85 20.97
C TRP A 27 -15.60 -16.24 20.96
N GLN A 28 -15.68 -16.87 19.79
CA GLN A 28 -16.24 -18.22 19.64
C GLN A 28 -15.43 -19.28 20.40
N SER A 29 -14.14 -19.02 20.65
CA SER A 29 -13.31 -19.90 21.49
C SER A 29 -13.77 -19.99 22.97
N LEU A 30 -14.72 -19.15 23.41
CA LEU A 30 -15.38 -19.24 24.70
C LEU A 30 -16.64 -20.10 24.67
N LEU A 31 -17.13 -20.45 23.48
CA LEU A 31 -18.32 -21.29 23.35
C LEU A 31 -17.99 -22.78 23.54
N PRO A 32 -18.98 -23.60 23.91
CA PRO A 32 -18.76 -25.03 24.01
C PRO A 32 -18.44 -25.63 22.63
N THR A 33 -17.51 -26.58 22.61
CA THR A 33 -17.22 -27.42 21.44
C THR A 33 -17.88 -28.79 21.61
N LEU A 34 -18.50 -29.27 20.53
CA LEU A 34 -19.06 -30.62 20.48
C LEU A 34 -18.28 -31.44 19.45
N GLU A 35 -17.64 -32.50 19.92
CA GLU A 35 -16.81 -33.36 19.07
C GLU A 35 -17.36 -34.78 19.09
N GLY A 36 -17.46 -35.43 17.92
CA GLY A 36 -17.76 -36.84 17.77
C GLY A 36 -16.47 -37.62 17.56
N GLN A 37 -16.30 -38.69 18.33
CA GLN A 37 -15.16 -39.59 18.20
C GLN A 37 -15.64 -41.03 17.95
N LEU A 38 -15.06 -41.68 16.95
CA LEU A 38 -15.20 -43.08 16.70
C LEU A 38 -13.80 -43.70 16.67
N SER A 39 -13.63 -44.80 17.41
CA SER A 39 -12.38 -45.55 17.40
C SER A 39 -12.62 -47.04 17.35
N LEU A 40 -11.82 -47.73 16.56
CA LEU A 40 -11.74 -49.17 16.47
C LEU A 40 -10.29 -49.59 16.70
N SER A 41 -10.07 -50.37 17.74
CA SER A 41 -8.74 -50.87 18.06
C SER A 41 -8.72 -52.38 18.16
N HIS A 42 -7.74 -53.03 17.56
CA HIS A 42 -7.55 -54.48 17.63
C HIS A 42 -6.29 -54.77 18.46
N SER A 43 -6.47 -55.48 19.57
CA SER A 43 -5.38 -55.87 20.47
C SER A 43 -4.75 -57.14 20.01
N ILE A 44 -3.64 -57.09 19.28
CA ILE A 44 -2.88 -58.27 18.83
C ILE A 44 -2.39 -59.05 20.05
N LYS A 45 -1.86 -58.34 21.06
CA LYS A 45 -1.43 -58.90 22.34
C LYS A 45 -1.77 -57.89 23.44
N VAL A 46 -2.44 -58.35 24.48
CA VAL A 46 -2.79 -57.53 25.65
C VAL A 46 -1.70 -57.47 26.66
N ALA A 47 -1.66 -56.41 27.45
CA ALA A 47 -0.71 -56.27 28.54
C ALA A 47 -1.01 -57.27 29.66
N GLU A 48 0.08 -57.89 30.18
CA GLU A 48 0.04 -58.72 31.39
C GLU A 48 0.52 -57.90 32.59
N ILE A 49 -0.28 -57.87 33.65
CA ILE A 49 0.11 -57.25 34.90
C ILE A 49 0.54 -58.40 35.84
N THR A 50 1.79 -58.32 36.32
CA THR A 50 2.31 -59.25 37.33
C THR A 50 2.05 -58.61 38.73
N THR A 51 1.29 -59.35 39.54
CA THR A 51 1.03 -58.98 40.94
C THR A 51 1.58 -60.05 41.87
N SER A 52 1.59 -59.80 43.16
CA SER A 52 1.93 -60.78 44.18
C SER A 52 1.06 -62.02 44.19
N MET A 53 -0.12 -61.94 43.56
CA MET A 53 -1.11 -63.04 43.46
C MET A 53 -1.02 -63.78 42.10
N GLY A 54 -0.13 -63.38 41.20
CA GLY A 54 0.03 -64.02 39.89
C GLY A 54 0.01 -63.06 38.72
N LYS A 55 0.06 -63.61 37.48
CA LYS A 55 -0.04 -62.87 36.23
C LYS A 55 -1.48 -62.80 35.77
N PHE A 56 -1.98 -61.59 35.55
CA PHE A 56 -3.32 -61.34 35.04
C PHE A 56 -3.23 -60.61 33.66
N LYS A 57 -3.97 -61.07 32.64
CA LYS A 57 -4.10 -60.37 31.38
C LYS A 57 -5.17 -59.32 31.45
N MET A 58 -4.90 -58.09 30.97
CA MET A 58 -5.92 -57.05 30.82
C MET A 58 -6.71 -57.22 29.54
N GLY A 59 -7.53 -58.21 29.48
CA GLY A 59 -8.35 -58.56 28.29
C GLY A 59 -7.91 -59.85 27.60
N THR A 60 -8.32 -60.09 26.40
CA THR A 60 -8.01 -61.26 25.56
C THR A 60 -7.23 -60.85 24.34
N ASP A 61 -6.17 -61.64 24.00
CA ASP A 61 -5.39 -61.45 22.79
C ASP A 61 -6.27 -61.62 21.53
N GLY A 62 -6.04 -60.89 20.47
CA GLY A 62 -6.78 -61.01 19.22
C GLY A 62 -8.21 -60.47 19.28
N THR A 63 -8.54 -59.56 20.24
CA THR A 63 -9.87 -58.98 20.36
C THR A 63 -9.94 -57.53 19.91
N THR A 64 -11.14 -57.16 19.44
CA THR A 64 -11.44 -55.81 18.95
C THR A 64 -12.25 -55.02 19.96
N THR A 65 -11.87 -53.77 20.19
CA THR A 65 -12.60 -52.78 20.99
C THR A 65 -13.12 -51.69 20.06
N ALA A 66 -14.38 -51.40 20.14
CA ALA A 66 -15.03 -50.31 19.40
C ALA A 66 -15.59 -49.27 20.36
N ASN A 67 -15.28 -48.02 20.17
CA ASN A 67 -15.80 -46.90 20.94
C ASN A 67 -16.40 -45.85 20.00
N GLY A 68 -17.56 -45.33 20.36
CA GLY A 68 -18.19 -44.22 19.67
C GLY A 68 -18.83 -43.29 20.69
N GLY A 69 -18.56 -41.98 20.59
CA GLY A 69 -19.08 -41.03 21.56
C GLY A 69 -19.09 -39.61 21.11
N LEU A 70 -19.73 -38.77 21.93
CA LEU A 70 -19.77 -37.32 21.80
C LEU A 70 -19.16 -36.71 23.07
N THR A 71 -18.33 -35.70 22.87
CA THR A 71 -17.75 -34.93 23.96
C THR A 71 -18.11 -33.47 23.77
N LEU A 72 -18.76 -32.88 24.79
CA LEU A 72 -19.00 -31.44 24.91
C LEU A 72 -17.95 -30.85 25.86
N ALA A 73 -17.15 -29.91 25.40
CA ALA A 73 -16.15 -29.22 26.21
C ALA A 73 -16.44 -27.72 26.26
N LEU A 74 -16.41 -27.12 27.45
CA LEU A 74 -16.63 -25.69 27.70
C LEU A 74 -15.50 -25.11 28.53
N PRO A 75 -14.71 -24.14 28.02
CA PRO A 75 -13.74 -23.39 28.81
C PRO A 75 -14.47 -22.41 29.72
N VAL A 76 -14.41 -22.65 31.04
CA VAL A 76 -15.04 -21.76 32.06
C VAL A 76 -14.10 -20.65 32.47
N PHE A 77 -12.82 -20.98 32.65
CA PHE A 77 -11.79 -20.01 32.97
C PHE A 77 -10.54 -20.27 32.11
N ALA A 78 -10.33 -19.42 31.14
CA ALA A 78 -9.22 -19.51 30.18
C ALA A 78 -8.62 -18.11 29.93
N PRO A 79 -7.77 -17.60 30.84
CA PRO A 79 -7.25 -16.22 30.75
C PRO A 79 -6.58 -15.86 29.43
N ALA A 80 -5.95 -16.84 28.76
CA ALA A 80 -5.34 -16.65 27.45
C ALA A 80 -6.37 -16.30 26.37
N ILE A 81 -7.58 -16.86 26.41
CA ILE A 81 -8.65 -16.56 25.43
C ILE A 81 -9.09 -15.10 25.58
N TYR A 82 -9.30 -14.61 26.80
CA TYR A 82 -9.70 -13.21 27.04
C TYR A 82 -8.63 -12.22 26.54
N LYS A 83 -7.34 -12.56 26.75
CA LYS A 83 -6.24 -11.72 26.22
C LYS A 83 -6.10 -11.82 24.71
N ASN A 84 -6.40 -12.97 24.12
CA ASN A 84 -6.44 -13.11 22.65
C ASN A 84 -7.57 -12.29 22.02
N ILE A 85 -8.74 -12.19 22.66
CA ILE A 85 -9.82 -11.30 22.23
C ILE A 85 -9.37 -9.83 22.23
N SER A 86 -8.60 -9.40 23.27
CA SER A 86 -8.02 -8.05 23.29
C SER A 86 -7.03 -7.83 22.14
N LEU A 87 -6.13 -8.79 21.91
CA LEU A 87 -5.15 -8.74 20.83
C LEU A 87 -5.83 -8.62 19.46
N THR A 88 -6.84 -9.46 19.19
CA THR A 88 -7.55 -9.42 17.90
C THR A 88 -8.35 -8.12 17.71
N LYS A 89 -8.79 -7.47 18.79
CA LYS A 89 -9.42 -6.14 18.73
C LYS A 89 -8.39 -5.07 18.35
N ASP A 90 -7.19 -5.09 18.90
CA ASP A 90 -6.12 -4.15 18.54
C ASP A 90 -5.58 -4.44 17.13
N ASP A 91 -5.63 -5.69 16.65
CA ASP A 91 -5.29 -6.06 15.28
C ASP A 91 -6.28 -5.45 14.26
N ILE A 92 -7.57 -5.30 14.61
CA ILE A 92 -8.54 -4.55 13.79
C ILE A 92 -8.12 -3.08 13.67
N LEU A 93 -7.67 -2.45 14.77
CA LEU A 93 -7.23 -1.05 14.75
C LEU A 93 -5.98 -0.87 13.88
N LEU A 94 -5.05 -1.83 13.92
CA LEU A 94 -3.89 -1.85 13.02
C LEU A 94 -4.32 -1.94 11.56
N ALA A 95 -5.25 -2.84 11.22
CA ALA A 95 -5.74 -3.00 9.86
C ALA A 95 -6.49 -1.74 9.36
N GLN A 96 -7.24 -1.06 10.24
CA GLN A 96 -7.89 0.21 9.91
C GLN A 96 -6.87 1.31 9.62
N GLU A 97 -5.79 1.40 10.40
CA GLU A 97 -4.73 2.38 10.17
C GLU A 97 -3.93 2.04 8.90
N ALA A 98 -3.67 0.77 8.61
CA ALA A 98 -3.06 0.34 7.35
C ALA A 98 -3.94 0.71 6.13
N ALA A 99 -5.26 0.52 6.24
CA ALA A 99 -6.20 0.94 5.20
C ALA A 99 -6.23 2.47 5.03
N ARG A 100 -6.12 3.25 6.12
CA ARG A 100 -5.96 4.72 6.05
C ARG A 100 -4.67 5.08 5.33
N GLY A 101 -3.56 4.42 5.65
CA GLY A 101 -2.27 4.60 4.97
C GLY A 101 -2.36 4.33 3.47
N SER A 102 -3.04 3.25 3.08
CA SER A 102 -3.27 2.92 1.66
C SER A 102 -4.10 3.98 0.94
N LYS A 103 -5.14 4.54 1.61
CA LYS A 103 -5.94 5.64 1.05
C LYS A 103 -5.10 6.90 0.85
N LEU A 104 -4.30 7.31 1.83
CA LEU A 104 -3.41 8.46 1.72
C LEU A 104 -2.39 8.29 0.60
N SER A 105 -1.81 7.09 0.48
CA SER A 105 -0.89 6.78 -0.61
C SER A 105 -1.56 6.87 -1.98
N LEU A 106 -2.77 6.32 -2.12
CA LEU A 106 -3.53 6.41 -3.38
C LEU A 106 -3.86 7.86 -3.73
N VAL A 107 -4.29 8.68 -2.77
CA VAL A 107 -4.56 10.12 -2.97
C VAL A 107 -3.31 10.82 -3.49
N LYS A 108 -2.16 10.60 -2.85
CA LYS A 108 -0.87 11.14 -3.30
C LYS A 108 -0.56 10.74 -4.74
N GLU A 109 -0.64 9.45 -5.08
CA GLU A 109 -0.31 8.96 -6.42
C GLU A 109 -1.28 9.50 -7.48
N VAL A 110 -2.58 9.55 -7.19
CA VAL A 110 -3.59 10.12 -8.10
C VAL A 110 -3.35 11.63 -8.30
N THR A 111 -3.01 12.35 -7.23
CA THR A 111 -2.69 13.79 -7.30
C THR A 111 -1.48 14.03 -8.19
N LYS A 112 -0.39 13.27 -8.01
CA LYS A 112 0.81 13.37 -8.86
C LYS A 112 0.52 12.99 -10.31
N ALA A 113 -0.25 11.94 -10.54
CA ALA A 113 -0.64 11.53 -11.90
C ALA A 113 -1.54 12.57 -12.58
N TYR A 114 -2.45 13.20 -11.85
CA TYR A 114 -3.29 14.29 -12.34
C TYR A 114 -2.44 15.47 -12.81
N PHE A 115 -1.52 15.95 -11.97
CA PHE A 115 -0.60 17.01 -12.37
C PHE A 115 0.34 16.59 -13.48
N GLY A 116 0.72 15.30 -13.57
CA GLY A 116 1.47 14.74 -14.68
C GLY A 116 0.72 14.79 -16.01
N VAL A 117 -0.60 14.58 -15.98
CA VAL A 117 -1.46 14.78 -17.16
C VAL A 117 -1.50 16.26 -17.58
N LEU A 118 -1.65 17.19 -16.61
CA LEU A 118 -1.63 18.64 -16.91
C LEU A 118 -0.28 19.06 -17.51
N LEU A 119 0.83 18.61 -16.95
CA LEU A 119 2.17 18.86 -17.51
C LEU A 119 2.30 18.34 -18.92
N SER A 120 1.88 17.10 -19.17
CA SER A 120 1.95 16.50 -20.52
C SER A 120 1.04 17.20 -21.51
N LYS A 121 -0.16 17.64 -21.07
CA LYS A 121 -1.11 18.42 -21.89
C LYS A 121 -0.51 19.77 -22.28
N HIS A 122 0.09 20.47 -21.30
CA HIS A 122 0.80 21.73 -21.58
C HIS A 122 1.97 21.52 -22.55
N GLY A 123 2.78 20.47 -22.33
CA GLY A 123 3.87 20.11 -23.26
C GLY A 123 3.40 19.85 -24.69
N VAL A 124 2.25 19.18 -24.88
CA VAL A 124 1.66 19.00 -26.21
C VAL A 124 1.27 20.35 -26.83
N ASN A 125 0.68 21.27 -26.05
CA ASN A 125 0.30 22.58 -26.56
C ASN A 125 1.52 23.40 -26.98
N VAL A 126 2.61 23.38 -26.20
CA VAL A 126 3.88 24.03 -26.54
C VAL A 126 4.47 23.43 -27.83
N MET A 127 4.56 22.10 -27.91
CA MET A 127 5.11 21.43 -29.07
C MET A 127 4.23 21.60 -30.32
N GLN A 128 2.91 21.66 -30.19
CA GLN A 128 2.02 21.92 -31.36
C GLN A 128 2.27 23.32 -31.90
N LYS A 129 2.30 24.35 -31.06
CA LYS A 129 2.63 25.73 -31.46
C LYS A 129 4.01 25.81 -32.13
N ALA A 130 5.00 25.13 -31.55
CA ALA A 130 6.36 25.08 -32.12
C ALA A 130 6.40 24.44 -33.52
N TYR A 131 5.67 23.35 -33.68
CA TYR A 131 5.52 22.71 -35.02
C TYR A 131 4.80 23.63 -36.01
N ASP A 132 3.69 24.25 -35.62
CA ASP A 132 2.90 25.13 -36.49
C ASP A 132 3.76 26.32 -36.97
N VAL A 133 4.55 26.95 -36.09
CA VAL A 133 5.49 28.02 -36.44
C VAL A 133 6.59 27.51 -37.36
N ALA A 134 7.18 26.35 -37.10
CA ALA A 134 8.23 25.78 -37.93
C ALA A 134 7.71 25.37 -39.32
N ALA A 135 6.48 24.86 -39.40
CA ALA A 135 5.83 24.48 -40.65
C ALA A 135 5.54 25.70 -41.53
N GLU A 136 4.98 26.78 -40.92
CA GLU A 136 4.74 28.03 -41.67
C GLU A 136 6.04 28.68 -42.13
N LYS A 137 7.07 28.69 -41.29
CA LYS A 137 8.40 29.17 -41.69
C LYS A 137 8.97 28.37 -42.87
N PHE A 138 8.92 27.06 -42.82
CA PHE A 138 9.36 26.21 -43.92
C PHE A 138 8.61 26.55 -45.23
N ARG A 139 7.29 26.73 -45.15
CA ARG A 139 6.47 27.10 -46.32
C ARG A 139 6.92 28.42 -46.96
N VAL A 140 7.20 29.44 -46.14
CA VAL A 140 7.67 30.76 -46.59
C VAL A 140 9.07 30.66 -47.26
N ILE A 141 10.01 29.97 -46.60
CA ILE A 141 11.39 29.82 -47.08
C ILE A 141 11.42 28.98 -48.33
N ASP A 142 10.63 27.88 -48.43
CA ASP A 142 10.53 27.05 -49.65
C ASP A 142 10.00 27.85 -50.82
N SER A 143 8.97 28.67 -50.63
CA SER A 143 8.46 29.57 -51.64
C SER A 143 9.52 30.61 -52.13
N ASN A 144 10.29 31.15 -51.20
CA ASN A 144 11.39 32.09 -51.54
C ASN A 144 12.55 31.39 -52.28
N TYR A 145 12.86 30.13 -51.95
CA TYR A 145 13.86 29.33 -52.64
C TYR A 145 13.47 29.08 -54.10
N GLN A 146 12.20 28.73 -54.35
CA GLN A 146 11.69 28.46 -55.70
C GLN A 146 11.77 29.69 -56.63
N VAL A 147 11.72 30.89 -56.07
CA VAL A 147 11.88 32.15 -56.84
C VAL A 147 13.31 32.75 -56.72
N GLY A 148 14.28 31.99 -56.17
CA GLY A 148 15.69 32.37 -56.07
C GLY A 148 16.02 33.43 -55.02
N LYS A 149 15.12 33.66 -54.05
CA LYS A 149 15.29 34.63 -52.95
C LYS A 149 15.84 34.05 -51.68
N ALA A 150 15.87 32.74 -51.52
CA ALA A 150 16.46 32.04 -50.41
C ALA A 150 17.50 31.01 -50.86
N SER A 151 18.47 30.69 -50.02
CA SER A 151 19.49 29.68 -50.28
C SER A 151 18.93 28.25 -50.11
N GLU A 152 19.52 27.26 -50.76
CA GLU A 152 19.25 25.84 -50.55
C GLU A 152 19.52 25.44 -49.09
N TYR A 153 20.57 26.03 -48.48
CA TYR A 153 20.88 25.82 -47.04
C TYR A 153 19.74 26.26 -46.14
N ASP A 154 19.13 27.43 -46.41
CA ASP A 154 18.01 27.93 -45.59
C ASP A 154 16.77 27.03 -45.71
N GLN A 155 16.48 26.58 -46.97
CA GLN A 155 15.36 25.66 -47.22
C GLN A 155 15.55 24.32 -46.53
N LEU A 156 16.73 23.69 -46.64
CA LEU A 156 17.05 22.44 -45.96
C LEU A 156 17.02 22.59 -44.43
N SER A 157 17.59 23.67 -43.90
CA SER A 157 17.60 23.96 -42.44
C SER A 157 16.18 24.09 -41.89
N ALA A 158 15.29 24.83 -42.61
CA ALA A 158 13.90 24.98 -42.18
C ALA A 158 13.13 23.64 -42.29
N SER A 159 13.40 22.82 -43.31
CA SER A 159 12.82 21.49 -43.47
C SER A 159 13.21 20.55 -42.30
N VAL A 160 14.51 20.53 -41.97
CA VAL A 160 15.01 19.73 -40.83
C VAL A 160 14.36 20.18 -39.52
N GLN A 161 14.26 21.49 -39.26
CA GLN A 161 13.64 22.04 -38.06
C GLN A 161 12.16 21.63 -37.95
N MET A 162 11.37 21.78 -39.03
CA MET A 162 9.96 21.37 -39.07
C MET A 162 9.80 19.87 -38.77
N ARG A 163 10.63 19.02 -39.42
CA ARG A 163 10.60 17.56 -39.17
C ARG A 163 10.98 17.19 -37.73
N SER A 164 11.97 17.87 -37.15
CA SER A 164 12.37 17.69 -35.76
C SER A 164 11.23 18.05 -34.81
N MET A 165 10.56 19.19 -35.02
CA MET A 165 9.41 19.60 -34.21
C MET A 165 8.24 18.62 -34.33
N ASN A 166 7.97 18.10 -35.53
CA ASN A 166 6.95 17.06 -35.75
C ASN A 166 7.25 15.77 -34.97
N SER A 167 8.51 15.31 -35.02
CA SER A 167 8.93 14.12 -34.28
C SER A 167 8.74 14.32 -32.75
N SER A 168 9.14 15.49 -32.24
CA SER A 168 8.96 15.86 -30.84
C SER A 168 7.48 15.93 -30.43
N LEU A 169 6.62 16.49 -31.31
CA LEU A 169 5.18 16.56 -31.10
C LEU A 169 4.55 15.16 -31.01
N ILE A 170 4.92 14.26 -31.96
CA ILE A 170 4.44 12.86 -31.93
C ILE A 170 4.83 12.18 -30.62
N SER A 171 6.08 12.32 -30.19
CA SER A 171 6.57 11.76 -28.92
C SER A 171 5.81 12.34 -27.71
N THR A 172 5.59 13.65 -27.67
CA THR A 172 4.88 14.32 -26.58
C THR A 172 3.40 13.90 -26.53
N LYS A 173 2.73 13.74 -27.69
CA LYS A 173 1.36 13.20 -27.77
C LYS A 173 1.29 11.76 -27.25
N ALA A 174 2.28 10.93 -27.55
CA ALA A 174 2.37 9.58 -26.99
C ALA A 174 2.56 9.61 -25.46
N GLY A 175 3.41 10.52 -24.95
CA GLY A 175 3.58 10.77 -23.52
C GLY A 175 2.29 11.17 -22.82
N LEU A 176 1.51 12.07 -23.40
CA LEU A 176 0.20 12.45 -22.86
C LEU A 176 -0.77 11.26 -22.78
N LYS A 177 -0.81 10.43 -23.82
CA LYS A 177 -1.61 9.20 -23.82
C LYS A 177 -1.23 8.27 -22.67
N MET A 178 0.08 8.11 -22.43
CA MET A 178 0.58 7.30 -21.31
C MET A 178 0.24 7.91 -19.94
N ALA A 179 0.32 9.24 -19.79
CA ALA A 179 -0.07 9.91 -18.55
C ALA A 179 -1.57 9.72 -18.23
N PHE A 180 -2.45 9.82 -19.24
CA PHE A 180 -3.87 9.47 -19.07
C PHE A 180 -4.08 8.01 -18.70
N PHE A 181 -3.33 7.10 -19.32
CA PHE A 181 -3.42 5.69 -19.00
C PHE A 181 -3.02 5.42 -17.54
N GLN A 182 -1.93 6.01 -17.07
CA GLN A 182 -1.49 5.91 -15.69
C GLN A 182 -2.55 6.46 -14.71
N LEU A 183 -3.14 7.60 -15.01
CA LEU A 183 -4.22 8.18 -14.19
C LEU A 183 -5.45 7.25 -14.14
N LYS A 184 -5.87 6.67 -15.27
CA LYS A 184 -6.97 5.70 -15.34
C LYS A 184 -6.71 4.48 -14.45
N VAL A 185 -5.52 3.89 -14.54
CA VAL A 185 -5.13 2.73 -13.73
C VAL A 185 -5.20 3.06 -12.24
N LEU A 186 -4.69 4.22 -11.81
CA LEU A 186 -4.76 4.65 -10.41
C LEU A 186 -6.19 4.94 -9.95
N MET A 187 -7.06 5.38 -10.85
CA MET A 187 -8.48 5.58 -10.57
C MET A 187 -9.29 4.27 -10.55
N GLY A 188 -8.68 3.14 -10.94
CA GLY A 188 -9.38 1.85 -11.04
C GLY A 188 -10.30 1.73 -12.24
N ILE A 189 -10.13 2.60 -13.25
CA ILE A 189 -10.94 2.59 -14.48
C ILE A 189 -10.32 1.60 -15.45
N THR A 190 -11.02 0.50 -15.71
CA THR A 190 -10.60 -0.58 -16.62
C THR A 190 -11.19 -0.43 -18.03
N GLU A 191 -12.24 0.39 -18.18
CA GLU A 191 -12.93 0.61 -19.44
C GLU A 191 -12.22 1.66 -20.30
N ASP A 192 -12.44 1.60 -21.62
CA ASP A 192 -11.90 2.61 -22.58
C ASP A 192 -12.75 3.88 -22.56
N VAL A 193 -12.85 4.50 -21.39
CA VAL A 193 -13.54 5.77 -21.17
C VAL A 193 -12.60 6.93 -21.48
N ASN A 194 -13.02 7.85 -22.31
CA ASN A 194 -12.28 9.09 -22.53
C ASN A 194 -12.42 10.03 -21.32
N ILE A 195 -11.32 10.22 -20.61
CA ILE A 195 -11.24 11.22 -19.55
C ILE A 195 -10.73 12.52 -20.16
N ASN A 196 -11.46 13.60 -19.92
CA ASN A 196 -10.99 14.95 -20.27
C ASN A 196 -10.68 15.73 -18.99
N VAL A 197 -9.47 16.27 -18.91
CA VAL A 197 -9.05 17.16 -17.84
C VAL A 197 -9.18 18.59 -18.36
N LEU A 198 -10.10 19.36 -17.76
CA LEU A 198 -10.44 20.72 -18.20
C LEU A 198 -9.44 21.78 -17.71
N ASP A 199 -8.69 21.47 -16.67
CA ASP A 199 -7.78 22.40 -16.01
C ASP A 199 -6.45 22.59 -16.76
N ASP A 200 -5.69 23.64 -16.40
CA ASP A 200 -4.35 23.92 -16.92
C ASP A 200 -3.37 24.03 -15.73
N LEU A 201 -2.14 23.54 -15.95
CA LEU A 201 -1.08 23.58 -14.93
C LEU A 201 -0.75 25.01 -14.50
N VAL A 202 -0.81 25.96 -15.41
CA VAL A 202 -0.49 27.37 -15.17
C VAL A 202 -1.44 28.01 -14.15
N ASN A 203 -2.67 27.53 -14.02
CA ASN A 203 -3.65 28.03 -13.05
C ASN A 203 -3.18 27.85 -11.58
N TYR A 204 -2.28 26.90 -11.34
CA TYR A 204 -1.71 26.64 -10.01
C TYR A 204 -0.52 27.54 -9.67
N SER A 205 -0.03 28.36 -10.63
CA SER A 205 1.10 29.28 -10.40
C SER A 205 0.78 30.41 -9.41
N GLY A 206 -0.51 30.76 -9.22
CA GLY A 206 -0.94 31.79 -8.28
C GLY A 206 -1.06 31.33 -6.83
N ASN A 207 -1.04 30.02 -6.58
CA ASN A 207 -1.25 29.43 -5.24
C ASN A 207 0.05 28.87 -4.61
N LEU A 208 1.19 29.48 -4.95
CA LEU A 208 2.49 29.13 -4.35
C LEU A 208 2.56 29.71 -2.94
N ALA A 209 2.07 28.98 -1.95
CA ALA A 209 1.97 29.42 -0.56
C ALA A 209 3.33 29.37 0.14
N VAL A 210 4.15 30.41 -0.02
CA VAL A 210 5.47 30.55 0.65
C VAL A 210 5.28 30.72 2.17
N GLU A 211 4.31 31.53 2.60
CA GLU A 211 4.05 31.82 4.01
C GLU A 211 3.58 30.62 4.79
N ASP A 212 2.77 29.75 4.18
CA ASP A 212 2.28 28.53 4.82
C ASP A 212 3.39 27.52 5.15
N LEU A 213 4.48 27.50 4.37
CA LEU A 213 5.59 26.55 4.60
C LEU A 213 6.37 26.85 5.90
N PHE A 214 6.35 28.09 6.40
CA PHE A 214 6.98 28.48 7.67
C PHE A 214 6.09 28.21 8.87
N THR A 215 4.77 28.35 8.70
CA THR A 215 3.78 28.25 9.79
C THR A 215 3.18 26.87 9.93
N LEU A 216 3.40 25.98 8.93
CA LEU A 216 2.84 24.62 8.93
C LEU A 216 3.34 23.84 10.16
N ASN A 217 2.39 23.32 10.95
CA ASN A 217 2.69 22.34 11.97
C ASN A 217 3.24 21.06 11.31
N MET A 218 4.51 20.77 11.53
CA MET A 218 5.26 19.64 10.97
C MET A 218 5.21 18.41 11.88
N GLU A 219 4.20 18.29 12.74
CA GLU A 219 4.01 17.14 13.60
C GLU A 219 3.72 15.89 12.79
N LEU A 220 4.41 14.80 13.15
CA LEU A 220 4.31 13.50 12.48
C LEU A 220 3.29 12.56 13.17
N ASP A 221 2.54 13.06 14.14
CA ASP A 221 1.62 12.24 14.94
C ASP A 221 0.50 11.58 14.11
N ASN A 222 0.15 12.20 12.99
CA ASN A 222 -0.82 11.67 12.04
C ASN A 222 -0.20 10.78 10.94
N ASN A 223 1.13 10.62 10.94
CA ASN A 223 1.77 9.74 9.96
C ASN A 223 1.32 8.30 10.15
N SER A 224 0.78 7.69 9.08
CA SER A 224 0.21 6.35 9.14
C SER A 224 1.23 5.28 9.52
N SER A 225 2.48 5.38 9.05
CA SER A 225 3.53 4.41 9.37
C SER A 225 3.89 4.43 10.86
N LEU A 226 3.99 5.62 11.48
CA LEU A 226 4.25 5.74 12.91
C LEU A 226 3.06 5.23 13.73
N ARG A 227 1.83 5.51 13.31
CA ARG A 227 0.64 5.00 13.99
C ARG A 227 0.52 3.48 13.90
N GLN A 228 0.86 2.88 12.75
CA GLN A 228 0.94 1.43 12.60
C GLN A 228 2.00 0.82 13.54
N LEU A 229 3.16 1.45 13.69
CA LEU A 229 4.18 0.99 14.64
C LEU A 229 3.69 1.08 16.09
N ASN A 230 2.92 2.11 16.46
CA ASN A 230 2.30 2.21 17.77
C ASN A 230 1.27 1.08 18.02
N TYR A 231 0.46 0.72 17.02
CA TYR A 231 -0.45 -0.43 17.13
C TYR A 231 0.30 -1.76 17.19
N ASN A 232 1.38 -1.93 16.44
CA ASN A 232 2.25 -3.10 16.53
C ASN A 232 2.88 -3.25 17.94
N GLU A 233 3.25 -2.15 18.58
CA GLU A 233 3.74 -2.18 19.98
C GLU A 233 2.65 -2.66 20.95
N LYS A 234 1.40 -2.23 20.76
CA LYS A 234 0.25 -2.75 21.54
C LYS A 234 0.08 -4.24 21.35
N LEU A 235 0.10 -4.75 20.11
CA LEU A 235 -0.02 -6.18 19.80
C LEU A 235 1.11 -7.00 20.45
N LEU A 236 2.34 -6.50 20.48
CA LEU A 236 3.44 -7.16 21.19
C LEU A 236 3.23 -7.16 22.71
N ASN A 237 2.67 -6.11 23.29
CA ASN A 237 2.32 -6.03 24.71
C ASN A 237 1.14 -6.97 25.05
N ASP A 238 0.14 -7.10 24.16
CA ASP A 238 -0.94 -8.08 24.31
C ASP A 238 -0.40 -9.51 24.22
N THR A 239 0.48 -9.78 23.26
CA THR A 239 1.21 -11.06 23.16
C THR A 239 1.97 -11.36 24.45
N ARG A 240 2.65 -10.36 25.05
CA ARG A 240 3.30 -10.51 26.35
C ARG A 240 2.31 -10.86 27.46
N SER A 241 1.13 -10.24 27.42
CA SER A 241 0.06 -10.53 28.37
C SER A 241 -0.44 -11.96 28.23
N ILE A 242 -0.66 -12.45 27.00
CA ILE A 242 -1.01 -13.85 26.71
C ILE A 242 0.08 -14.81 27.25
N LEU A 243 1.35 -14.51 26.99
CA LEU A 243 2.46 -15.34 27.49
C LEU A 243 2.49 -15.42 29.02
N LYS A 244 2.10 -14.35 29.73
CA LYS A 244 1.97 -14.36 31.19
C LYS A 244 0.79 -15.22 31.65
N THR A 245 -0.34 -15.18 30.91
CA THR A 245 -1.52 -16.00 31.27
C THR A 245 -1.28 -17.50 31.04
N ASN A 246 -0.29 -17.91 30.23
CA ASN A 246 0.10 -19.31 30.13
C ASN A 246 0.69 -19.94 31.39
N LEU A 247 0.92 -19.14 32.46
CA LEU A 247 1.30 -19.57 33.79
C LEU A 247 0.12 -19.57 34.76
N MET A 248 -1.09 -19.19 34.31
CA MET A 248 -2.31 -19.16 35.14
C MET A 248 -3.08 -20.48 35.00
N PRO A 249 -3.86 -20.87 36.01
CA PRO A 249 -4.75 -22.00 35.91
C PRO A 249 -5.79 -21.84 34.82
N THR A 250 -6.20 -22.97 34.23
CA THR A 250 -7.37 -23.03 33.34
C THR A 250 -8.38 -24.02 33.86
N ILE A 251 -9.68 -23.70 33.69
CA ILE A 251 -10.80 -24.55 34.14
C ILE A 251 -11.68 -24.82 32.91
N ALA A 252 -11.94 -26.10 32.68
CA ALA A 252 -12.87 -26.54 31.62
C ALA A 252 -13.88 -27.55 32.19
N LEU A 253 -15.11 -27.47 31.74
CA LEU A 253 -16.14 -28.49 31.94
C LEU A 253 -16.13 -29.41 30.74
N GLN A 254 -16.28 -30.71 30.98
CA GLN A 254 -16.35 -31.72 29.94
C GLN A 254 -17.51 -32.69 30.24
N LEU A 255 -18.37 -32.91 29.28
CA LEU A 255 -19.43 -33.92 29.32
C LEU A 255 -19.18 -34.87 28.15
N THR A 256 -18.93 -36.13 28.48
CA THR A 256 -18.73 -37.21 27.48
C THR A 256 -19.82 -38.26 27.61
N GLY A 257 -20.46 -38.55 26.51
CA GLY A 257 -21.35 -39.69 26.37
C GLY A 257 -20.82 -40.64 25.31
N GLN A 258 -20.62 -41.91 25.67
CA GLN A 258 -20.05 -42.87 24.70
C GLN A 258 -20.69 -44.27 24.84
N TYR A 259 -20.65 -44.98 23.74
CA TYR A 259 -20.91 -46.42 23.70
C TYR A 259 -19.58 -47.14 23.46
N GLN A 260 -19.32 -48.16 24.24
CA GLN A 260 -18.11 -48.95 24.17
C GLN A 260 -18.41 -50.42 24.11
N SER A 261 -17.73 -51.14 23.26
CA SER A 261 -17.76 -52.62 23.18
C SER A 261 -16.32 -53.12 23.27
N MET A 262 -16.07 -54.06 24.14
CA MET A 262 -14.72 -54.58 24.44
C MET A 262 -14.62 -56.09 24.18
N SER A 263 -13.40 -56.51 23.86
CA SER A 263 -13.05 -57.95 23.77
C SER A 263 -13.82 -58.77 22.75
N ASN A 264 -14.17 -58.15 21.61
CA ASN A 264 -14.89 -58.84 20.54
C ASN A 264 -13.94 -59.75 19.71
N PRO A 265 -14.27 -61.02 19.47
CA PRO A 265 -13.38 -61.96 18.77
C PRO A 265 -13.37 -61.83 17.25
N ASN A 266 -14.21 -60.95 16.68
CA ASN A 266 -14.36 -60.77 15.24
C ASN A 266 -14.40 -59.27 14.88
N TRP A 267 -14.40 -58.95 13.56
CA TRP A 267 -14.41 -57.58 13.06
C TRP A 267 -15.82 -57.04 12.73
N ASN A 268 -16.90 -57.80 13.09
CA ASN A 268 -18.25 -57.36 12.76
C ASN A 268 -18.80 -56.40 13.84
N ILE A 269 -18.51 -55.14 13.69
CA ILE A 269 -18.90 -54.05 14.62
C ILE A 269 -20.40 -53.94 14.85
N PHE A 270 -21.26 -54.44 13.94
CA PHE A 270 -22.73 -54.41 14.07
C PHE A 270 -23.27 -55.52 14.98
N LYS A 271 -22.43 -56.48 15.35
CA LYS A 271 -22.82 -57.59 16.24
C LYS A 271 -22.19 -57.47 17.63
N TYR A 272 -21.56 -56.34 17.94
CA TYR A 272 -20.96 -56.13 19.23
C TYR A 272 -21.99 -55.72 20.29
N ASP A 273 -21.82 -56.13 21.50
CA ASP A 273 -22.58 -55.66 22.65
C ASP A 273 -21.99 -54.34 23.12
N TYR A 274 -22.72 -53.26 22.97
CA TYR A 274 -22.31 -51.93 23.31
C TYR A 274 -22.86 -51.50 24.68
N SER A 275 -21.98 -51.10 25.59
CA SER A 275 -22.35 -50.56 26.90
C SER A 275 -22.29 -49.01 26.86
N PRO A 276 -23.35 -48.31 27.25
CA PRO A 276 -23.35 -46.87 27.37
C PRO A 276 -22.61 -46.43 28.61
N SER A 277 -21.88 -45.34 28.47
CA SER A 277 -21.32 -44.61 29.63
C SER A 277 -21.40 -43.10 29.45
N SER A 278 -21.60 -42.37 30.52
CA SER A 278 -21.58 -40.92 30.52
C SER A 278 -20.75 -40.40 31.71
N THR A 279 -19.94 -39.40 31.43
CA THR A 279 -19.02 -38.80 32.41
C THR A 279 -19.13 -37.30 32.36
N PHE A 280 -19.33 -36.66 33.50
CA PHE A 280 -19.16 -35.24 33.69
C PHE A 280 -17.86 -35.01 34.46
N ALA A 281 -17.01 -34.13 33.97
CA ALA A 281 -15.72 -33.82 34.56
C ALA A 281 -15.50 -32.30 34.61
N ILE A 282 -14.85 -31.85 35.69
CA ILE A 282 -14.28 -30.51 35.81
C ILE A 282 -12.76 -30.69 35.78
N ALA A 283 -12.14 -30.20 34.74
CA ALA A 283 -10.68 -30.25 34.57
C ALA A 283 -10.08 -28.93 35.02
N VAL A 284 -9.18 -28.95 36.01
CA VAL A 284 -8.38 -27.81 36.43
C VAL A 284 -6.94 -28.12 36.07
N THR A 285 -6.36 -27.32 35.13
CA THR A 285 -4.96 -27.46 34.71
C THR A 285 -4.16 -26.32 35.29
N ILE A 286 -3.15 -26.60 36.10
CA ILE A 286 -2.26 -25.61 36.72
C ILE A 286 -0.84 -25.85 36.15
N PRO A 287 -0.33 -24.97 35.27
CA PRO A 287 1.02 -25.09 34.78
C PRO A 287 2.05 -24.66 35.83
N ILE A 288 2.73 -25.63 36.45
CA ILE A 288 3.70 -25.36 37.51
C ILE A 288 5.02 -24.81 36.93
N PHE A 289 5.50 -25.39 35.84
CA PHE A 289 6.75 -24.95 35.18
C PHE A 289 6.75 -25.25 33.68
N ARG A 290 7.09 -24.22 32.88
CA ARG A 290 7.29 -24.34 31.44
C ARG A 290 8.48 -23.49 31.04
N ALA A 291 9.67 -24.07 30.91
CA ALA A 291 10.91 -23.36 30.56
C ALA A 291 10.77 -22.55 29.28
N SER A 292 10.09 -23.10 28.25
CA SER A 292 9.86 -22.41 26.98
C SER A 292 9.12 -21.10 27.12
N ASN A 293 8.27 -20.94 28.16
CA ASN A 293 7.50 -19.71 28.35
C ASN A 293 8.38 -18.54 28.78
N PHE A 294 9.41 -18.79 29.60
CA PHE A 294 10.38 -17.76 29.99
C PHE A 294 11.23 -17.31 28.78
N THR A 295 11.63 -18.25 27.92
CA THR A 295 12.34 -17.92 26.68
C THR A 295 11.47 -17.10 25.74
N LYS A 296 10.17 -17.44 25.59
CA LYS A 296 9.20 -16.67 24.80
C LYS A 296 9.00 -15.25 25.35
N LEU A 297 8.92 -15.09 26.69
CA LEU A 297 8.84 -13.76 27.32
C LEU A 297 10.10 -12.93 27.07
N LYS A 298 11.29 -13.53 27.12
CA LYS A 298 12.55 -12.86 26.78
C LYS A 298 12.59 -12.46 25.31
N SER A 299 12.18 -13.35 24.40
CA SER A 299 12.08 -13.08 22.97
C SER A 299 11.12 -11.92 22.68
N ASN A 300 9.92 -11.93 23.29
CA ASN A 300 8.95 -10.85 23.15
C ASN A 300 9.50 -9.51 23.64
N LYS A 301 10.24 -9.49 24.77
CA LYS A 301 10.90 -8.27 25.26
C LYS A 301 11.89 -7.71 24.23
N LEU A 302 12.67 -8.58 23.58
CA LEU A 302 13.61 -8.18 22.53
C LEU A 302 12.88 -7.68 21.27
N GLN A 303 11.73 -8.29 20.91
CA GLN A 303 10.90 -7.84 19.81
C GLN A 303 10.35 -6.42 20.06
N ILE A 304 9.89 -6.12 21.28
CA ILE A 304 9.44 -4.78 21.67
C ILE A 304 10.61 -3.79 21.57
N SER A 305 11.79 -4.11 22.11
CA SER A 305 12.97 -3.25 21.99
C SER A 305 13.35 -2.99 20.52
N LYS A 306 13.38 -4.06 19.69
CA LYS A 306 13.63 -3.93 18.25
C LYS A 306 12.60 -3.03 17.55
N LEU A 307 11.33 -3.14 17.95
CA LEU A 307 10.27 -2.29 17.39
C LEU A 307 10.48 -0.81 17.76
N GLN A 308 10.90 -0.53 19.00
CA GLN A 308 11.22 0.83 19.45
C GLN A 308 12.40 1.43 18.66
N ASP A 309 13.45 0.65 18.40
CA ASP A 309 14.57 1.07 17.55
C ASP A 309 14.09 1.33 16.11
N THR A 310 13.23 0.45 15.58
CA THR A 310 12.62 0.62 14.25
C THR A 310 11.79 1.90 14.19
N ARG A 311 10.98 2.17 15.23
CA ARG A 311 10.17 3.39 15.33
C ARG A 311 11.05 4.64 15.34
N GLN A 312 12.14 4.63 16.12
CA GLN A 312 13.07 5.78 16.17
C GLN A 312 13.74 6.01 14.81
N ASN A 313 14.16 4.94 14.13
CA ASN A 313 14.73 5.04 12.79
C ASN A 313 13.71 5.59 11.78
N THR A 314 12.47 5.07 11.79
CA THR A 314 11.39 5.58 10.93
C THR A 314 11.11 7.06 11.20
N LEU A 315 11.07 7.47 12.46
CA LEU A 315 10.88 8.88 12.84
C LEU A 315 12.00 9.76 12.27
N ASN A 316 13.25 9.33 12.34
CA ASN A 316 14.39 10.07 11.79
C ASN A 316 14.31 10.18 10.27
N GLN A 317 13.93 9.09 9.58
CA GLN A 317 13.73 9.08 8.12
C GLN A 317 12.60 10.03 7.70
N LEU A 318 11.47 10.03 8.42
CA LEU A 318 10.35 10.92 8.14
C LEU A 318 10.72 12.40 8.39
N ARG A 319 11.47 12.71 9.45
CA ARG A 319 11.98 14.06 9.69
C ARG A 319 12.89 14.54 8.57
N MET A 320 13.78 13.67 8.10
CA MET A 320 14.65 13.97 6.96
C MET A 320 13.83 14.18 5.67
N ALA A 321 12.82 13.34 5.41
CA ALA A 321 11.93 13.47 4.25
C ALA A 321 11.16 14.80 4.28
N VAL A 322 10.58 15.19 5.42
CA VAL A 322 9.90 16.49 5.60
C VAL A 322 10.84 17.65 5.34
N ALA A 323 12.06 17.61 5.90
CA ALA A 323 13.06 18.64 5.68
C ALA A 323 13.45 18.74 4.19
N SER A 324 13.61 17.60 3.52
CA SER A 324 13.93 17.54 2.09
C SER A 324 12.80 18.11 1.22
N TYR A 325 11.55 17.67 1.44
CA TYR A 325 10.40 18.20 0.68
C TYR A 325 10.25 19.70 0.86
N ARG A 326 10.41 20.20 2.09
CA ARG A 326 10.36 21.63 2.37
C ARG A 326 11.47 22.39 1.64
N SER A 327 12.71 21.90 1.72
CA SER A 327 13.85 22.51 1.02
C SER A 327 13.66 22.52 -0.49
N ASN A 328 13.17 21.39 -1.05
CA ASN A 328 12.88 21.30 -2.48
C ASN A 328 11.78 22.28 -2.89
N MET A 329 10.70 22.42 -2.11
CA MET A 329 9.64 23.37 -2.41
C MET A 329 10.13 24.80 -2.42
N TYR A 330 10.99 25.22 -1.46
CA TYR A 330 11.60 26.56 -1.48
C TYR A 330 12.45 26.77 -2.73
N SER A 331 13.38 25.85 -3.00
CA SER A 331 14.23 25.95 -4.20
C SER A 331 13.39 25.98 -5.48
N THR A 332 12.31 25.24 -5.53
CA THR A 332 11.43 25.18 -6.72
C THR A 332 10.64 26.48 -6.89
N ILE A 333 10.24 27.17 -5.82
CA ILE A 333 9.59 28.50 -5.89
C ILE A 333 10.53 29.51 -6.54
N ASP A 334 11.81 29.57 -6.10
CA ASP A 334 12.82 30.45 -6.69
C ASP A 334 13.07 30.11 -8.18
N GLN A 335 13.10 28.81 -8.52
CA GLN A 335 13.20 28.34 -9.90
C GLN A 335 11.98 28.76 -10.76
N ILE A 336 10.77 28.67 -10.23
CA ILE A 336 9.53 29.09 -10.93
C ILE A 336 9.61 30.57 -11.26
N GLN A 337 10.03 31.42 -10.31
CA GLN A 337 10.18 32.86 -10.57
C GLN A 337 11.26 33.16 -11.61
N SER A 338 12.43 32.51 -11.50
CA SER A 338 13.52 32.64 -12.47
C SER A 338 13.11 32.16 -13.87
N ASN A 339 12.46 30.99 -13.96
CA ASN A 339 12.02 30.42 -15.22
C ASN A 339 10.93 31.26 -15.89
N LYS A 340 10.05 31.92 -15.13
CA LYS A 340 9.07 32.87 -15.66
C LYS A 340 9.74 34.04 -16.37
N LEU A 341 10.76 34.63 -15.73
CA LEU A 341 11.55 35.70 -16.36
C LEU A 341 12.31 35.20 -17.59
N ALA A 342 12.84 33.97 -17.54
CA ALA A 342 13.52 33.35 -18.68
C ALA A 342 12.59 33.19 -19.89
N ILE A 343 11.31 32.82 -19.70
CA ILE A 343 10.32 32.78 -20.78
C ILE A 343 10.14 34.16 -21.43
N GLU A 344 9.97 35.21 -20.63
CA GLU A 344 9.80 36.58 -21.12
C GLU A 344 11.00 37.06 -21.92
N GLN A 345 12.22 36.74 -21.46
CA GLN A 345 13.47 37.08 -22.16
C GLN A 345 13.66 36.26 -23.43
N ALA A 346 13.36 34.96 -23.38
CA ALA A 346 13.46 34.09 -24.55
C ALA A 346 12.43 34.47 -25.64
N GLN A 347 11.21 34.86 -25.25
CA GLN A 347 10.23 35.39 -26.23
C GLN A 347 10.74 36.65 -26.92
N LYS A 348 11.28 37.62 -26.20
CA LYS A 348 11.88 38.82 -26.80
C LYS A 348 13.04 38.47 -27.71
N ALA A 349 13.87 37.48 -27.37
CA ALA A 349 14.95 37.03 -28.25
C ALA A 349 14.41 36.42 -29.57
N VAL A 350 13.31 35.66 -29.51
CA VAL A 350 12.62 35.17 -30.72
C VAL A 350 12.14 36.32 -31.59
N ASP A 351 11.47 37.32 -30.98
CA ASP A 351 10.92 38.47 -31.71
C ASP A 351 12.02 39.27 -32.41
N ILE A 352 13.14 39.53 -31.71
CA ILE A 352 14.30 40.20 -32.26
C ILE A 352 14.95 39.38 -33.39
N ALA A 353 15.14 38.08 -33.23
CA ALA A 353 15.73 37.21 -34.24
C ALA A 353 14.83 37.10 -35.48
N ALA A 354 13.52 37.08 -35.31
CA ALA A 354 12.55 37.10 -36.40
C ALA A 354 12.63 38.39 -37.22
N MET A 355 12.60 39.55 -36.54
CA MET A 355 12.75 40.86 -37.20
C MET A 355 14.09 41.00 -37.95
N ARG A 356 15.21 40.57 -37.36
CA ARG A 356 16.52 40.58 -38.01
C ARG A 356 16.58 39.70 -39.23
N TYR A 357 15.95 38.53 -39.20
CA TYR A 357 15.85 37.63 -40.31
C TYR A 357 15.01 38.23 -41.46
N GLU A 358 13.87 38.85 -41.16
CA GLU A 358 12.98 39.49 -42.15
C GLU A 358 13.65 40.62 -42.89
N VAL A 359 14.50 41.44 -42.25
CA VAL A 359 15.25 42.55 -42.86
C VAL A 359 16.58 42.09 -43.47
N GLY A 360 16.90 40.80 -43.49
CA GLY A 360 18.13 40.24 -44.07
C GLY A 360 19.39 40.41 -43.22
N ASN A 361 19.30 40.88 -41.99
CA ASN A 361 20.38 41.09 -41.03
C ASN A 361 20.58 39.98 -40.01
N GLY A 362 19.87 38.84 -40.14
CA GLY A 362 19.94 37.67 -39.29
C GLY A 362 19.91 36.38 -40.09
N THR A 363 20.29 35.29 -39.46
CA THR A 363 20.29 33.95 -40.08
C THR A 363 19.10 33.10 -39.59
N VAL A 364 18.66 32.14 -40.41
CA VAL A 364 17.68 31.11 -40.04
C VAL A 364 18.17 30.33 -38.81
N LEU A 365 19.48 30.13 -38.67
CA LEU A 365 20.08 29.43 -37.55
C LEU A 365 19.86 30.19 -36.23
N GLU A 366 20.13 31.51 -36.21
CA GLU A 366 19.89 32.34 -35.03
C GLU A 366 18.43 32.30 -34.58
N LEU A 367 17.51 32.38 -35.53
CA LEU A 367 16.07 32.32 -35.27
C LEU A 367 15.66 30.93 -34.71
N ASN A 368 16.18 29.84 -35.28
CA ASN A 368 15.89 28.47 -34.84
C ASN A 368 16.45 28.25 -33.40
N GLN A 369 17.62 28.77 -33.08
CA GLN A 369 18.22 28.71 -31.77
C GLN A 369 17.37 29.45 -30.72
N SER A 370 16.93 30.68 -31.04
CA SER A 370 16.06 31.47 -30.15
C SER A 370 14.73 30.79 -29.89
N GLN A 371 14.10 30.20 -30.92
CA GLN A 371 12.87 29.43 -30.78
C GLN A 371 13.05 28.19 -29.91
N THR A 372 14.15 27.45 -30.07
CA THR A 372 14.46 26.28 -29.24
C THR A 372 14.66 26.67 -27.78
N ALA A 373 15.35 27.80 -27.53
CA ALA A 373 15.54 28.32 -26.18
C ALA A 373 14.20 28.73 -25.54
N PHE A 374 13.30 29.36 -26.30
CA PHE A 374 11.96 29.72 -25.81
C PHE A 374 11.15 28.48 -25.44
N ILE A 375 11.07 27.47 -26.33
CA ILE A 375 10.38 26.21 -26.08
C ILE A 375 10.92 25.52 -24.83
N GLN A 376 12.25 25.46 -24.69
CA GLN A 376 12.90 24.87 -23.52
C GLN A 376 12.55 25.62 -22.24
N SER A 377 12.51 26.95 -22.26
CA SER A 377 12.12 27.78 -21.10
C SER A 377 10.69 27.51 -20.67
N GLU A 378 9.72 27.39 -21.61
CA GLU A 378 8.33 27.04 -21.30
C GLU A 378 8.19 25.66 -20.68
N LEU A 379 8.89 24.67 -21.22
CA LEU A 379 8.87 23.30 -20.68
C LEU A 379 9.51 23.24 -19.30
N THR A 380 10.63 23.95 -19.08
CA THR A 380 11.32 23.98 -17.78
C THR A 380 10.46 24.67 -16.72
N TYR A 381 9.78 25.76 -17.06
CA TYR A 381 8.82 26.43 -16.16
C TYR A 381 7.69 25.48 -15.75
N SER A 382 7.09 24.79 -16.71
CA SER A 382 6.00 23.85 -16.45
C SER A 382 6.46 22.68 -15.60
N GLN A 383 7.68 22.17 -15.83
CA GLN A 383 8.28 21.14 -15.01
C GLN A 383 8.48 21.62 -13.57
N SER A 384 8.95 22.85 -13.36
CA SER A 384 9.12 23.43 -12.02
C SER A 384 7.77 23.53 -11.26
N LEU A 385 6.69 23.92 -11.94
CA LEU A 385 5.33 23.91 -11.34
C LEU A 385 4.91 22.51 -10.91
N TYR A 386 5.10 21.53 -11.77
CA TYR A 386 4.80 20.14 -11.44
C TYR A 386 5.62 19.64 -10.26
N ASP A 387 6.93 19.92 -10.22
CA ASP A 387 7.83 19.49 -9.15
C ASP A 387 7.42 20.08 -7.79
N TYR A 388 6.98 21.34 -7.76
CA TYR A 388 6.42 21.95 -6.56
C TYR A 388 5.15 21.21 -6.08
N LEU A 389 4.20 20.97 -6.98
CA LEU A 389 2.94 20.29 -6.66
C LEU A 389 3.15 18.84 -6.24
N ALA A 390 4.10 18.14 -6.88
CA ALA A 390 4.48 16.79 -6.52
C ALA A 390 5.12 16.72 -5.13
N ASN A 391 6.06 17.62 -4.81
CA ASN A 391 6.66 17.71 -3.49
C ASN A 391 5.64 18.07 -2.41
N LYS A 392 4.65 18.92 -2.71
CA LYS A 392 3.54 19.24 -1.81
C LYS A 392 2.69 18.00 -1.50
N ALA A 393 2.36 17.21 -2.52
CA ALA A 393 1.61 15.96 -2.34
C ALA A 393 2.40 14.93 -1.50
N ASP A 394 3.70 14.81 -1.70
CA ASP A 394 4.58 13.94 -0.91
C ASP A 394 4.69 14.42 0.55
N LEU A 395 4.76 15.74 0.78
CA LEU A 395 4.77 16.34 2.12
C LEU A 395 3.44 16.07 2.86
N ASP A 396 2.30 16.32 2.22
CA ASP A 396 0.97 16.10 2.80
C ASP A 396 0.77 14.62 3.17
N TYR A 397 1.19 13.70 2.30
CA TYR A 397 1.20 12.26 2.62
C TYR A 397 2.07 11.95 3.84
N THR A 398 3.27 12.50 3.90
CA THR A 398 4.23 12.27 4.99
C THR A 398 3.70 12.80 6.33
N LEU A 399 3.00 13.92 6.32
CA LEU A 399 2.34 14.49 7.50
C LEU A 399 1.01 13.79 7.85
N GLY A 400 0.54 12.85 6.99
CA GLY A 400 -0.72 12.15 7.19
C GLY A 400 -1.94 13.02 7.02
N ARG A 401 -1.86 14.06 6.19
CA ARG A 401 -2.96 14.98 5.88
C ARG A 401 -3.88 14.38 4.82
N GLU A 402 -5.18 14.52 5.05
CA GLU A 402 -6.20 14.14 4.07
C GLU A 402 -6.53 15.38 3.21
N THR A 403 -5.57 15.79 2.37
CA THR A 403 -5.77 16.90 1.43
C THR A 403 -6.34 16.36 0.14
N TYR A 404 -7.60 16.67 -0.11
CA TYR A 404 -8.20 16.47 -1.43
C TYR A 404 -7.97 17.73 -2.27
N ILE A 405 -7.67 17.56 -3.56
CA ILE A 405 -7.69 18.67 -4.52
C ILE A 405 -9.13 19.19 -4.57
N LYS A 406 -9.33 20.41 -4.10
CA LYS A 406 -10.63 21.09 -4.21
C LYS A 406 -10.75 21.73 -5.58
#